data_5303a7f8c61f082c613ca0818e8d3f8d
#
_entry.id   5303a7f8c61f082c613ca0818e8d3f8d
#
_cell.length_a   1.000
_cell.length_b   1.000
_cell.length_c   1.000
_cell.angle_alpha   90.00
_cell.angle_beta   90.00
_cell.angle_gamma   90.00
#
_symmetry.space_group_name_H-M   'P 1'
#
loop_
_entity.id
_entity.type
_entity.pdbx_description
1 polymer ?
#
loop_
_entity_poly.entity_id
_entity_poly.type
_entity_poly.pdbx_seq_one_letter_code
_entity_poly.pdbx_strand_id
1 'polypeptide(L)'
;RMFEVLKSCGALKVLLPEVNALWGVPQRAEYHPEIDTGVHLMMVLDMSAQLNAPLPVRVACLMHDLGKGTTPQSEWPRHIAHEQRSAKLLKQVCERLRVPVECKELADVVAREHGNIHRSHDLNAAALMRLLERCDAIRKPDRWPEILLACECDARGRLGFEDSAYAPKSRLLKALEAALSVTTADIAAEAQKQGLTGPAVGEKIHQARVEAIAHLWV
;
A
#
# COMPACT_ATOMS: atom_id res chain seq x y z
N ARG A 1 -10.41 8.58 19.00
CA ARG A 1 -11.61 9.19 19.66
C ARG A 1 -12.75 9.52 18.70
N MET A 2 -12.51 10.20 17.56
CA MET A 2 -13.61 10.59 16.65
C MET A 2 -14.41 9.35 16.18
N PHE A 3 -13.76 8.32 15.64
CA PHE A 3 -14.43 7.11 15.16
C PHE A 3 -15.15 6.33 16.26
N GLU A 4 -14.59 6.27 17.46
CA GLU A 4 -15.23 5.64 18.62
C GLU A 4 -16.55 6.35 18.99
N VAL A 5 -16.54 7.69 19.02
CA VAL A 5 -17.74 8.48 19.26
C VAL A 5 -18.76 8.28 18.16
N LEU A 6 -18.36 8.36 16.88
CA LEU A 6 -19.25 8.14 15.75
C LEU A 6 -19.85 6.73 15.78
N LYS A 7 -19.07 5.73 16.20
CA LYS A 7 -19.55 4.35 16.34
C LYS A 7 -20.55 4.23 17.50
N SER A 8 -20.23 4.77 18.67
CA SER A 8 -21.08 4.65 19.87
C SER A 8 -22.45 5.32 19.71
N CYS A 9 -22.54 6.44 18.96
CA CYS A 9 -23.80 7.12 18.67
C CYS A 9 -24.50 6.63 17.38
N GLY A 10 -23.94 5.63 16.68
CA GLY A 10 -24.51 5.07 15.46
C GLY A 10 -24.25 5.90 14.19
N ALA A 11 -23.65 7.08 14.30
CA ALA A 11 -23.37 7.96 13.15
C ALA A 11 -22.37 7.34 12.16
N LEU A 12 -21.42 6.53 12.62
CA LEU A 12 -20.45 5.88 11.75
C LEU A 12 -21.12 4.98 10.69
N LYS A 13 -22.18 4.28 11.07
CA LYS A 13 -22.97 3.42 10.15
C LYS A 13 -23.63 4.22 9.04
N VAL A 14 -23.94 5.49 9.29
CA VAL A 14 -24.58 6.37 8.30
C VAL A 14 -23.54 7.08 7.42
N LEU A 15 -22.47 7.58 8.03
CA LEU A 15 -21.46 8.39 7.34
C LEU A 15 -20.44 7.55 6.56
N LEU A 16 -19.97 6.46 7.18
CA LEU A 16 -18.94 5.56 6.67
C LEU A 16 -19.31 4.11 6.97
N PRO A 17 -20.38 3.58 6.35
CA PRO A 17 -20.82 2.21 6.55
C PRO A 17 -19.72 1.19 6.24
N GLU A 18 -18.84 1.48 5.29
CA GLU A 18 -17.70 0.63 4.89
C GLU A 18 -16.70 0.47 6.04
N VAL A 19 -16.42 1.56 6.76
CA VAL A 19 -15.56 1.55 7.96
C VAL A 19 -16.29 0.84 9.11
N ASN A 20 -17.59 1.15 9.31
CA ASN A 20 -18.37 0.52 10.37
C ASN A 20 -18.44 -1.01 10.23
N ALA A 21 -18.43 -1.53 9.00
CA ALA A 21 -18.50 -2.97 8.71
C ALA A 21 -17.24 -3.76 9.12
N LEU A 22 -16.15 -3.09 9.51
CA LEU A 22 -14.90 -3.77 9.90
C LEU A 22 -14.95 -4.34 11.31
N TRP A 23 -15.78 -3.80 12.20
CA TRP A 23 -15.93 -4.34 13.55
C TRP A 23 -16.66 -5.67 13.58
N GLY A 24 -16.15 -6.61 14.37
CA GLY A 24 -16.68 -7.98 14.45
C GLY A 24 -16.17 -8.89 13.33
N VAL A 25 -15.28 -8.39 12.47
CA VAL A 25 -14.65 -9.15 11.38
C VAL A 25 -13.31 -9.69 11.85
N PRO A 26 -13.14 -11.02 12.05
CA PRO A 26 -11.91 -11.57 12.59
C PRO A 26 -10.81 -11.65 11.55
N GLN A 27 -9.57 -11.40 11.96
CA GLN A 27 -8.33 -11.63 11.22
C GLN A 27 -7.56 -12.82 11.82
N ARG A 28 -6.51 -13.27 11.11
CA ARG A 28 -5.62 -14.32 11.61
C ARG A 28 -4.80 -13.81 12.79
N ALA A 29 -4.93 -14.45 13.95
CA ALA A 29 -4.25 -14.08 15.18
C ALA A 29 -2.70 -14.10 15.07
N GLU A 30 -2.16 -14.95 14.16
CA GLU A 30 -0.72 -15.06 13.93
C GLU A 30 -0.11 -13.76 13.36
N TYR A 31 -0.92 -12.96 12.67
CA TYR A 31 -0.50 -11.70 12.05
C TYR A 31 -1.13 -10.47 12.73
N HIS A 32 -2.28 -10.65 13.37
CA HIS A 32 -3.06 -9.59 14.01
C HIS A 32 -3.52 -10.05 15.39
N PRO A 33 -2.67 -9.89 16.44
CA PRO A 33 -3.01 -10.32 17.80
C PRO A 33 -4.30 -9.69 18.35
N GLU A 34 -4.64 -8.50 17.87
CA GLU A 34 -5.90 -7.79 18.19
C GLU A 34 -7.14 -8.45 17.58
N ILE A 35 -6.98 -9.34 16.61
CA ILE A 35 -7.99 -10.15 15.88
C ILE A 35 -9.04 -9.32 15.16
N ASP A 36 -9.72 -8.37 15.80
CA ASP A 36 -10.81 -7.58 15.21
C ASP A 36 -10.27 -6.53 14.23
N THR A 37 -10.76 -6.54 12.98
CA THR A 37 -10.32 -5.62 11.93
C THR A 37 -10.63 -4.16 12.24
N GLY A 38 -11.74 -3.87 12.91
CA GLY A 38 -12.10 -2.51 13.31
C GLY A 38 -11.22 -1.98 14.43
N VAL A 39 -10.83 -2.84 15.37
CA VAL A 39 -9.85 -2.51 16.44
C VAL A 39 -8.48 -2.25 15.78
N HIS A 40 -8.03 -3.14 14.89
CA HIS A 40 -6.80 -2.95 14.12
C HIS A 40 -6.78 -1.59 13.41
N LEU A 41 -7.86 -1.23 12.70
CA LEU A 41 -7.95 0.04 12.00
C LEU A 41 -7.75 1.23 12.94
N MET A 42 -8.30 1.19 14.16
CA MET A 42 -8.09 2.27 15.13
C MET A 42 -6.63 2.37 15.55
N MET A 43 -5.96 1.23 15.77
CA MET A 43 -4.52 1.20 16.12
C MET A 43 -3.65 1.73 14.96
N VAL A 44 -3.98 1.41 13.70
CA VAL A 44 -3.31 1.94 12.49
C VAL A 44 -3.46 3.47 12.42
N LEU A 45 -4.65 3.99 12.69
CA LEU A 45 -4.88 5.45 12.70
C LEU A 45 -4.14 6.15 13.84
N ASP A 46 -4.08 5.55 15.01
CA ASP A 46 -3.31 6.07 16.15
C ASP A 46 -1.80 6.05 15.82
N MET A 47 -1.30 4.99 15.21
CA MET A 47 0.09 4.93 14.73
C MET A 47 0.38 6.01 13.67
N SER A 48 -0.54 6.27 12.75
CA SER A 48 -0.41 7.35 11.77
C SER A 48 -0.31 8.74 12.41
N ALA A 49 -0.99 8.93 13.55
CA ALA A 49 -0.89 10.15 14.32
C ALA A 49 0.45 10.26 15.07
N GLN A 50 0.92 9.16 15.70
CA GLN A 50 2.21 9.11 16.38
C GLN A 50 3.38 9.38 15.44
N LEU A 51 3.32 8.86 14.22
CA LEU A 51 4.33 9.08 13.18
C LEU A 51 4.16 10.42 12.44
N ASN A 52 3.27 11.30 12.89
CA ASN A 52 2.98 12.60 12.27
C ASN A 52 2.68 12.50 10.77
N ALA A 53 2.01 11.43 10.36
CA ALA A 53 1.70 11.17 8.96
C ALA A 53 0.85 12.30 8.34
N PRO A 54 1.13 12.73 7.09
CA PRO A 54 0.33 13.73 6.39
C PRO A 54 -1.06 13.20 6.04
N LEU A 55 -1.98 14.10 5.69
CA LEU A 55 -3.38 13.74 5.42
C LEU A 55 -3.55 12.61 4.39
N PRO A 56 -2.85 12.61 3.23
CA PRO A 56 -2.99 11.52 2.26
C PRO A 56 -2.67 10.14 2.86
N VAL A 57 -1.63 10.05 3.68
CA VAL A 57 -1.24 8.81 4.38
C VAL A 57 -2.31 8.36 5.37
N ARG A 58 -2.88 9.29 6.16
CA ARG A 58 -3.95 8.97 7.12
C ARG A 58 -5.22 8.49 6.42
N VAL A 59 -5.55 9.08 5.26
CA VAL A 59 -6.66 8.63 4.41
C VAL A 59 -6.38 7.23 3.86
N ALA A 60 -5.15 6.96 3.42
CA ALA A 60 -4.75 5.62 2.98
C ALA A 60 -4.86 4.59 4.11
N CYS A 61 -4.37 4.92 5.32
CA CYS A 61 -4.53 4.08 6.52
C CYS A 61 -6.01 3.78 6.83
N LEU A 62 -6.90 4.78 6.70
CA LEU A 62 -8.33 4.59 6.94
C LEU A 62 -8.98 3.62 5.95
N MET A 63 -8.49 3.57 4.71
CA MET A 63 -9.21 2.94 3.59
C MET A 63 -8.57 1.64 3.08
N HIS A 64 -7.34 1.27 3.53
CA HIS A 64 -6.59 0.17 2.93
C HIS A 64 -7.31 -1.17 3.02
N ASP A 65 -8.02 -1.42 4.10
CA ASP A 65 -8.62 -2.72 4.45
C ASP A 65 -10.15 -2.76 4.39
N LEU A 66 -10.83 -1.77 3.80
CA LEU A 66 -12.29 -1.71 3.72
C LEU A 66 -12.93 -3.00 3.16
N GLY A 67 -12.23 -3.67 2.24
CA GLY A 67 -12.67 -4.92 1.62
C GLY A 67 -12.80 -6.10 2.58
N LYS A 68 -12.14 -6.08 3.73
CA LYS A 68 -12.29 -7.12 4.76
C LYS A 68 -13.72 -7.13 5.33
N GLY A 69 -14.35 -5.96 5.47
CA GLY A 69 -15.74 -5.81 5.93
C GLY A 69 -16.80 -6.44 5.02
N THR A 70 -16.44 -6.79 3.78
CA THR A 70 -17.34 -7.44 2.81
C THR A 70 -17.00 -8.91 2.56
N THR A 71 -16.08 -9.48 3.33
CA THR A 71 -15.72 -10.89 3.21
C THR A 71 -16.84 -11.77 3.73
N PRO A 72 -17.33 -12.78 2.97
CA PRO A 72 -18.28 -13.76 3.47
C PRO A 72 -17.74 -14.47 4.73
N GLN A 73 -18.61 -14.72 5.71
CA GLN A 73 -18.19 -15.37 6.97
C GLN A 73 -17.54 -16.73 6.76
N SER A 74 -17.95 -17.46 5.72
CA SER A 74 -17.35 -18.76 5.35
C SER A 74 -15.88 -18.68 4.92
N GLU A 75 -15.40 -17.49 4.58
CA GLU A 75 -14.01 -17.25 4.20
C GLU A 75 -13.14 -16.68 5.33
N TRP A 76 -13.75 -16.35 6.47
CA TRP A 76 -13.02 -15.86 7.63
C TRP A 76 -12.04 -16.89 8.16
N PRO A 77 -10.88 -16.47 8.63
CA PRO A 77 -10.30 -15.13 8.70
C PRO A 77 -9.35 -14.81 7.53
N ARG A 78 -9.48 -15.44 6.36
CA ARG A 78 -8.50 -15.35 5.25
C ARG A 78 -8.61 -14.11 4.38
N HIS A 79 -9.80 -13.53 4.25
CA HIS A 79 -10.09 -12.32 3.46
C HIS A 79 -9.53 -12.33 2.03
N ILE A 80 -9.69 -13.43 1.30
CA ILE A 80 -9.16 -13.58 -0.07
C ILE A 80 -9.61 -12.41 -0.94
N ALA A 81 -8.67 -11.80 -1.67
CA ALA A 81 -8.91 -10.67 -2.58
C ALA A 81 -9.57 -9.42 -1.92
N HIS A 82 -9.29 -9.17 -0.63
CA HIS A 82 -9.79 -7.96 0.04
C HIS A 82 -9.22 -6.68 -0.57
N GLU A 83 -8.01 -6.72 -1.13
CA GLU A 83 -7.35 -5.56 -1.75
C GLU A 83 -8.18 -5.00 -2.92
N GLN A 84 -8.68 -5.86 -3.81
CA GLN A 84 -9.52 -5.44 -4.93
C GLN A 84 -10.87 -4.91 -4.45
N ARG A 85 -11.44 -5.51 -3.39
CA ARG A 85 -12.68 -5.02 -2.77
C ARG A 85 -12.45 -3.69 -2.07
N SER A 86 -11.31 -3.52 -1.37
CA SER A 86 -10.92 -2.25 -0.75
C SER A 86 -10.84 -1.12 -1.79
N ALA A 87 -10.13 -1.34 -2.90
CA ALA A 87 -10.01 -0.35 -3.98
C ALA A 87 -11.38 0.03 -4.58
N LYS A 88 -12.30 -0.92 -4.73
CA LYS A 88 -13.66 -0.65 -5.22
C LYS A 88 -14.47 0.19 -4.24
N LEU A 89 -14.46 -0.16 -2.95
CA LEU A 89 -15.16 0.57 -1.89
C LEU A 89 -14.58 1.97 -1.70
N LEU A 90 -13.25 2.08 -1.67
CA LEU A 90 -12.52 3.34 -1.59
C LEU A 90 -12.97 4.32 -2.67
N LYS A 91 -13.11 3.86 -3.91
CA LYS A 91 -13.59 4.72 -5.01
C LYS A 91 -14.97 5.31 -4.69
N GLN A 92 -15.90 4.50 -4.20
CA GLN A 92 -17.25 4.94 -3.82
C GLN A 92 -17.24 5.94 -2.66
N VAL A 93 -16.42 5.66 -1.61
CA VAL A 93 -16.24 6.57 -0.48
C VAL A 93 -15.67 7.92 -0.93
N CYS A 94 -14.61 7.88 -1.75
CA CYS A 94 -13.97 9.10 -2.26
C CYS A 94 -14.91 9.97 -3.12
N GLU A 95 -15.75 9.34 -3.94
CA GLU A 95 -16.74 10.04 -4.75
C GLU A 95 -17.83 10.66 -3.87
N ARG A 96 -18.38 9.91 -2.90
CA ARG A 96 -19.42 10.37 -1.97
C ARG A 96 -18.95 11.51 -1.08
N LEU A 97 -17.73 11.42 -0.55
CA LEU A 97 -17.18 12.39 0.39
C LEU A 97 -16.33 13.48 -0.26
N ARG A 98 -16.18 13.46 -1.59
CA ARG A 98 -15.35 14.40 -2.35
C ARG A 98 -13.92 14.49 -1.83
N VAL A 99 -13.32 13.33 -1.56
CA VAL A 99 -11.95 13.22 -1.05
C VAL A 99 -10.96 13.83 -2.06
N PRO A 100 -9.98 14.65 -1.63
CA PRO A 100 -8.96 15.23 -2.52
C PRO A 100 -8.26 14.18 -3.37
N VAL A 101 -7.86 14.55 -4.59
CA VAL A 101 -7.32 13.62 -5.59
C VAL A 101 -6.03 12.95 -5.09
N GLU A 102 -5.13 13.73 -4.47
CA GLU A 102 -3.89 13.20 -3.91
C GLU A 102 -4.13 12.14 -2.82
N CYS A 103 -5.13 12.36 -1.96
CA CYS A 103 -5.51 11.39 -0.93
C CYS A 103 -6.08 10.11 -1.56
N LYS A 104 -6.96 10.26 -2.57
CA LYS A 104 -7.57 9.14 -3.29
C LYS A 104 -6.53 8.30 -4.02
N GLU A 105 -5.60 8.95 -4.75
CA GLU A 105 -4.54 8.25 -5.50
C GLU A 105 -3.61 7.46 -4.59
N LEU A 106 -3.18 8.05 -3.46
CA LEU A 106 -2.33 7.36 -2.49
C LEU A 106 -3.07 6.17 -1.88
N ALA A 107 -4.30 6.38 -1.45
CA ALA A 107 -5.11 5.35 -0.81
C ALA A 107 -5.42 4.17 -1.76
N ASP A 108 -5.66 4.42 -3.06
CA ASP A 108 -5.90 3.36 -4.05
C ASP A 108 -4.65 2.46 -4.21
N VAL A 109 -3.45 3.06 -4.30
CA VAL A 109 -2.20 2.31 -4.39
C VAL A 109 -1.97 1.48 -3.12
N VAL A 110 -2.13 2.07 -1.93
CA VAL A 110 -1.94 1.36 -0.66
C VAL A 110 -2.97 0.23 -0.53
N ALA A 111 -4.24 0.47 -0.84
CA ALA A 111 -5.27 -0.56 -0.78
C ALA A 111 -4.95 -1.77 -1.67
N ARG A 112 -4.36 -1.56 -2.84
CA ARG A 112 -4.00 -2.63 -3.80
C ARG A 112 -2.72 -3.36 -3.46
N GLU A 113 -1.72 -2.65 -2.94
CA GLU A 113 -0.34 -3.15 -2.92
C GLU A 113 0.25 -3.32 -1.51
N HIS A 114 -0.43 -2.91 -0.41
CA HIS A 114 0.12 -3.05 0.94
C HIS A 114 0.56 -4.48 1.26
N GLY A 115 -0.24 -5.49 0.87
CA GLY A 115 0.10 -6.90 1.07
C GLY A 115 1.38 -7.33 0.33
N ASN A 116 1.63 -6.80 -0.88
CA ASN A 116 2.87 -7.05 -1.63
C ASN A 116 4.06 -6.29 -1.03
N ILE A 117 3.82 -5.08 -0.53
CA ILE A 117 4.84 -4.27 0.16
C ILE A 117 5.30 -4.97 1.44
N HIS A 118 4.39 -5.47 2.27
CA HIS A 118 4.72 -6.22 3.48
C HIS A 118 5.57 -7.46 3.21
N ARG A 119 5.26 -8.18 2.12
CA ARG A 119 5.99 -9.40 1.70
C ARG A 119 7.14 -9.13 0.74
N SER A 120 7.61 -7.88 0.65
CA SER A 120 8.67 -7.53 -0.32
C SER A 120 9.99 -8.30 -0.12
N HIS A 121 10.23 -8.87 1.06
CA HIS A 121 11.39 -9.73 1.32
C HIS A 121 11.36 -11.04 0.52
N ASP A 122 10.18 -11.53 0.13
CA ASP A 122 10.01 -12.74 -0.70
C ASP A 122 10.13 -12.43 -2.20
N LEU A 123 10.17 -11.15 -2.58
CA LEU A 123 10.18 -10.74 -3.99
C LEU A 123 11.61 -10.71 -4.55
N ASN A 124 11.79 -11.32 -5.72
CA ASN A 124 13.00 -11.16 -6.52
C ASN A 124 13.04 -9.79 -7.22
N ALA A 125 14.16 -9.44 -7.84
CA ALA A 125 14.37 -8.14 -8.48
C ALA A 125 13.29 -7.79 -9.54
N ALA A 126 12.90 -8.76 -10.38
CA ALA A 126 11.87 -8.55 -11.39
C ALA A 126 10.48 -8.30 -10.76
N ALA A 127 10.15 -8.99 -9.66
CA ALA A 127 8.91 -8.77 -8.93
C ALA A 127 8.91 -7.43 -8.19
N LEU A 128 10.05 -7.01 -7.63
CA LEU A 128 10.24 -5.68 -7.04
C LEU A 128 10.07 -4.58 -8.09
N MET A 129 10.67 -4.73 -9.27
CA MET A 129 10.51 -3.74 -10.36
C MET A 129 9.04 -3.59 -10.76
N ARG A 130 8.32 -4.70 -10.95
CA ARG A 130 6.87 -4.67 -11.23
C ARG A 130 6.05 -4.02 -10.10
N LEU A 131 6.44 -4.21 -8.83
CA LEU A 131 5.80 -3.55 -7.70
C LEU A 131 5.99 -2.03 -7.77
N LEU A 132 7.21 -1.56 -8.05
CA LEU A 132 7.51 -0.13 -8.23
C LEU A 132 6.69 0.49 -9.38
N GLU A 133 6.52 -0.25 -10.49
CA GLU A 133 5.70 0.18 -11.63
C GLU A 133 4.21 0.27 -11.27
N ARG A 134 3.64 -0.75 -10.60
CA ARG A 134 2.23 -0.72 -10.16
C ARG A 134 1.94 0.38 -9.16
N CYS A 135 2.93 0.73 -8.34
CA CYS A 135 2.84 1.85 -7.40
C CYS A 135 3.11 3.22 -8.05
N ASP A 136 3.44 3.25 -9.35
CA ASP A 136 3.84 4.46 -10.08
C ASP A 136 5.08 5.17 -9.48
N ALA A 137 5.93 4.42 -8.76
CA ALA A 137 7.05 4.95 -8.01
C ALA A 137 8.17 5.51 -8.92
N ILE A 138 8.31 4.98 -10.15
CA ILE A 138 9.29 5.47 -11.12
C ILE A 138 8.93 6.86 -11.64
N ARG A 139 7.65 7.13 -11.90
CA ARG A 139 7.20 8.43 -12.42
C ARG A 139 6.93 9.46 -11.32
N LYS A 140 6.53 8.98 -10.13
CA LYS A 140 6.20 9.82 -8.96
C LYS A 140 7.02 9.37 -7.75
N PRO A 141 8.37 9.50 -7.79
CA PRO A 141 9.24 8.98 -6.73
C PRO A 141 8.99 9.64 -5.37
N ASP A 142 8.60 10.90 -5.35
CA ASP A 142 8.31 11.65 -4.10
C ASP A 142 7.13 11.07 -3.32
N ARG A 143 6.22 10.36 -3.99
CA ARG A 143 5.07 9.70 -3.35
C ARG A 143 5.42 8.36 -2.71
N TRP A 144 6.53 7.74 -3.11
CA TRP A 144 6.92 6.43 -2.62
C TRP A 144 7.14 6.36 -1.10
N PRO A 145 7.84 7.31 -0.46
CA PRO A 145 7.96 7.34 1.00
C PRO A 145 6.62 7.41 1.73
N GLU A 146 5.62 8.10 1.18
CA GLU A 146 4.28 8.20 1.78
C GLU A 146 3.52 6.87 1.70
N ILE A 147 3.61 6.14 0.56
CA ILE A 147 3.05 4.78 0.43
C ILE A 147 3.68 3.85 1.47
N LEU A 148 5.01 3.89 1.61
CA LEU A 148 5.72 3.09 2.59
C LEU A 148 5.38 3.48 4.03
N LEU A 149 5.15 4.76 4.30
CA LEU A 149 4.71 5.23 5.62
C LEU A 149 3.30 4.71 5.97
N ALA A 150 2.38 4.66 5.00
CA ALA A 150 1.05 4.07 5.24
C ALA A 150 1.16 2.57 5.59
N CYS A 151 2.00 1.83 4.87
CA CYS A 151 2.26 0.41 5.18
C CYS A 151 3.02 0.23 6.51
N GLU A 152 3.90 1.14 6.88
CA GLU A 152 4.55 1.15 8.21
C GLU A 152 3.52 1.36 9.31
N CYS A 153 2.56 2.29 9.13
CA CYS A 153 1.47 2.51 10.08
C CYS A 153 0.63 1.24 10.27
N ASP A 154 0.31 0.54 9.19
CA ASP A 154 -0.41 -0.73 9.22
C ASP A 154 0.38 -1.79 9.99
N ALA A 155 1.65 -2.02 9.65
CA ALA A 155 2.50 -3.01 10.29
C ALA A 155 2.70 -2.76 11.80
N ARG A 156 2.91 -1.50 12.18
CA ARG A 156 3.14 -1.07 13.57
C ARG A 156 1.85 -0.81 14.35
N GLY A 157 0.73 -0.63 13.65
CA GLY A 157 -0.62 -0.53 14.22
C GLY A 157 -1.20 -1.88 14.66
N ARG A 158 -0.36 -2.89 14.95
CA ARG A 158 -0.74 -4.19 15.48
C ARG A 158 -0.34 -4.29 16.96
N LEU A 159 -1.15 -4.97 17.75
CA LEU A 159 -0.91 -5.13 19.19
C LEU A 159 0.45 -5.79 19.46
N GLY A 160 1.34 -5.07 20.17
CA GLY A 160 2.69 -5.51 20.52
C GLY A 160 3.74 -5.29 19.40
N PHE A 161 3.40 -4.59 18.32
CA PHE A 161 4.32 -4.25 17.24
C PHE A 161 4.60 -2.74 17.13
N GLU A 162 4.12 -1.94 18.07
CA GLU A 162 4.14 -0.48 18.03
C GLU A 162 5.55 0.10 17.87
N ASP A 163 6.55 -0.54 18.49
CA ASP A 163 7.96 -0.14 18.45
C ASP A 163 8.82 -0.97 17.50
N SER A 164 8.20 -1.86 16.70
CA SER A 164 8.94 -2.73 15.79
C SER A 164 9.53 -1.96 14.61
N ALA A 165 10.71 -2.39 14.15
CA ALA A 165 11.29 -1.88 12.91
C ALA A 165 10.50 -2.38 11.70
N TYR A 166 10.27 -1.51 10.71
CA TYR A 166 9.62 -1.87 9.46
C TYR A 166 10.64 -2.09 8.34
N ALA A 167 11.19 -3.29 8.28
CA ALA A 167 12.24 -3.67 7.33
C ALA A 167 11.90 -3.46 5.84
N PRO A 168 10.65 -3.65 5.35
CA PRO A 168 10.31 -3.42 3.96
C PRO A 168 10.65 -2.00 3.47
N LYS A 169 10.55 -0.98 4.34
CA LYS A 169 10.79 0.42 3.97
C LYS A 169 12.20 0.64 3.42
N SER A 170 13.24 0.24 4.15
CA SER A 170 14.62 0.44 3.73
C SER A 170 14.96 -0.35 2.45
N ARG A 171 14.45 -1.59 2.35
CA ARG A 171 14.63 -2.44 1.17
C ARG A 171 14.01 -1.80 -0.07
N LEU A 172 12.78 -1.33 0.02
CA LEU A 172 12.04 -0.78 -1.11
C LEU A 172 12.50 0.61 -1.52
N LEU A 173 13.02 1.42 -0.60
CA LEU A 173 13.69 2.69 -0.94
C LEU A 173 14.97 2.44 -1.74
N LYS A 174 15.80 1.50 -1.32
CA LYS A 174 17.01 1.10 -2.07
C LYS A 174 16.67 0.55 -3.45
N ALA A 175 15.61 -0.26 -3.57
CA ALA A 175 15.18 -0.79 -4.86
C ALA A 175 14.76 0.33 -5.84
N LEU A 176 14.03 1.34 -5.35
CA LEU A 176 13.67 2.49 -6.17
C LEU A 176 14.90 3.30 -6.59
N GLU A 177 15.82 3.58 -5.64
CA GLU A 177 17.06 4.30 -5.91
C GLU A 177 17.89 3.60 -7.01
N ALA A 178 18.07 2.29 -6.92
CA ALA A 178 18.76 1.50 -7.94
C ALA A 178 18.05 1.54 -9.30
N ALA A 179 16.72 1.45 -9.33
CA ALA A 179 15.96 1.54 -10.57
C ALA A 179 16.08 2.94 -11.22
N LEU A 180 16.12 4.01 -10.42
CA LEU A 180 16.26 5.38 -10.90
C LEU A 180 17.69 5.74 -11.32
N SER A 181 18.72 5.05 -10.81
CA SER A 181 20.11 5.29 -11.20
C SER A 181 20.43 4.86 -12.64
N VAL A 182 19.56 4.07 -13.27
CA VAL A 182 19.74 3.59 -14.65
C VAL A 182 19.59 4.74 -15.65
N THR A 183 20.65 4.99 -16.44
CA THR A 183 20.70 6.02 -17.49
C THR A 183 19.88 5.58 -18.71
N THR A 184 18.59 5.91 -18.71
CA THR A 184 17.66 5.47 -19.77
C THR A 184 17.98 6.06 -21.15
N ALA A 185 18.61 7.23 -21.21
CA ALA A 185 19.01 7.88 -22.46
C ALA A 185 20.03 7.05 -23.26
N ASP A 186 21.04 6.49 -22.57
CA ASP A 186 22.08 5.67 -23.21
C ASP A 186 21.49 4.36 -23.76
N ILE A 187 20.59 3.74 -22.98
CA ILE A 187 19.89 2.52 -23.42
C ILE A 187 19.01 2.81 -24.64
N ALA A 188 18.29 3.93 -24.63
CA ALA A 188 17.45 4.32 -25.76
C ALA A 188 18.27 4.61 -27.01
N ALA A 189 19.40 5.32 -26.88
CA ALA A 189 20.31 5.60 -28.00
C ALA A 189 20.90 4.30 -28.60
N GLU A 190 21.33 3.37 -27.77
CA GLU A 190 21.86 2.09 -28.22
C GLU A 190 20.77 1.21 -28.89
N ALA A 191 19.57 1.19 -28.32
CA ALA A 191 18.43 0.49 -28.89
C ALA A 191 18.05 1.04 -30.28
N GLN A 192 18.09 2.38 -30.46
CA GLN A 192 17.84 3.03 -31.75
C GLN A 192 18.87 2.65 -32.81
N LYS A 193 20.17 2.56 -32.45
CA LYS A 193 21.21 2.06 -33.38
C LYS A 193 20.94 0.62 -33.83
N GLN A 194 20.30 -0.17 -32.98
CA GLN A 194 19.86 -1.54 -33.30
C GLN A 194 18.54 -1.61 -34.07
N GLY A 195 17.94 -0.47 -34.44
CA GLY A 195 16.65 -0.39 -35.14
C GLY A 195 15.43 -0.68 -34.24
N LEU A 196 15.61 -0.72 -32.91
CA LEU A 196 14.51 -0.96 -31.98
C LEU A 196 13.72 0.34 -31.71
N THR A 197 12.41 0.21 -31.55
CA THR A 197 11.51 1.35 -31.29
C THR A 197 10.43 0.98 -30.25
N GLY A 198 9.84 2.00 -29.64
CA GLY A 198 8.65 1.87 -28.79
C GLY A 198 8.78 0.82 -27.68
N PRO A 199 7.91 -0.22 -27.69
CA PRO A 199 7.87 -1.22 -26.61
C PRO A 199 9.19 -1.96 -26.40
N ALA A 200 9.98 -2.22 -27.47
CA ALA A 200 11.26 -2.92 -27.35
C ALA A 200 12.32 -2.10 -26.61
N VAL A 201 12.31 -0.77 -26.77
CA VAL A 201 13.17 0.13 -25.97
C VAL A 201 12.71 0.11 -24.50
N GLY A 202 11.41 0.17 -24.26
CA GLY A 202 10.83 0.09 -22.90
C GLY A 202 11.24 -1.20 -22.18
N GLU A 203 11.22 -2.33 -22.87
CA GLU A 203 11.64 -3.63 -22.31
C GLU A 203 13.14 -3.64 -21.95
N LYS A 204 14.01 -3.07 -22.79
CA LYS A 204 15.45 -2.93 -22.46
C LYS A 204 15.68 -2.08 -21.22
N ILE A 205 14.95 -0.97 -21.09
CA ILE A 205 15.02 -0.11 -19.89
C ILE A 205 14.52 -0.87 -18.67
N HIS A 206 13.39 -1.58 -18.78
CA HIS A 206 12.85 -2.40 -17.71
C HIS A 206 13.87 -3.44 -17.24
N GLN A 207 14.48 -4.18 -18.19
CA GLN A 207 15.47 -5.21 -17.89
C GLN A 207 16.71 -4.62 -17.18
N ALA A 208 17.23 -3.49 -17.66
CA ALA A 208 18.37 -2.80 -17.02
C ALA A 208 18.05 -2.37 -15.57
N ARG A 209 16.84 -1.91 -15.30
CA ARG A 209 16.38 -1.59 -13.94
C ARG A 209 16.27 -2.84 -13.06
N VAL A 210 15.78 -3.96 -13.60
CA VAL A 210 15.74 -5.24 -12.89
C VAL A 210 17.16 -5.69 -12.50
N GLU A 211 18.12 -5.56 -13.40
CA GLU A 211 19.54 -5.90 -13.15
C GLU A 211 20.14 -4.98 -12.07
N ALA A 212 19.88 -3.67 -12.13
CA ALA A 212 20.33 -2.73 -11.11
C ALA A 212 19.78 -3.09 -9.71
N ILE A 213 18.50 -3.48 -9.63
CA ILE A 213 17.89 -3.95 -8.36
C ILE A 213 18.54 -5.27 -7.92
N ALA A 214 18.81 -6.20 -8.83
CA ALA A 214 19.40 -7.49 -8.49
C ALA A 214 20.79 -7.36 -7.85
N HIS A 215 21.59 -6.39 -8.29
CA HIS A 215 22.92 -6.12 -7.75
C HIS A 215 22.94 -5.61 -6.30
N LEU A 216 21.81 -5.19 -5.73
CA LEU A 216 21.74 -4.72 -4.34
C LEU A 216 21.97 -5.82 -3.30
N TRP A 217 21.78 -7.09 -3.67
CA TRP A 217 21.76 -8.22 -2.75
C TRP A 217 22.66 -9.39 -3.20
N VAL A 218 23.67 -9.09 -4.00
CA VAL A 218 24.75 -10.03 -4.39
C VAL A 218 25.90 -9.96 -3.41
#